data_b9f57fdf07aeca0e740764efbc67efa7
#
_entry.id   b9f57fdf07aeca0e740764efbc67efa7
#
_cell.length_a   1.000
_cell.length_b   1.000
_cell.length_c   1.000
_cell.angle_alpha   90.00
_cell.angle_beta   90.00
_cell.angle_gamma   90.00
#
_symmetry.space_group_name_H-M   'P 1'
#
loop_
_entity.id
_entity.type
_entity.pdbx_description
1 polymer ?
#
loop_
_entity_poly.entity_id
_entity_poly.type
_entity_poly.pdbx_seq_one_letter_code
_entity_poly.pdbx_strand_id
1 'polypeptide(L)'
;MFHLDEYVGISEEHPASFKKYLKERFIHIVHPGKYHLIDGQANPEETIAKLTALLAEKKVDLGLIGIGENAHIAFNDPPADFNDARAYKVVDLSATCIAQQLHEGWFKDESEAYNQAISMTCSKIMDCKTIISVVPYAVKAKAIADTLTMSETNEVPATLLKRHADVTVYCDKDSASLVSKEVLDKFA
;
A
#
# COMPACT_ATOMS: atom_id res chain seq x y z
N MET A 1 3.75 14.31 6.48
CA MET A 1 3.81 12.96 5.90
C MET A 1 2.94 12.03 6.73
N PHE A 2 2.21 11.11 6.09
CA PHE A 2 1.40 10.07 6.71
C PHE A 2 1.90 8.70 6.27
N HIS A 3 1.71 7.69 7.11
CA HIS A 3 2.05 6.30 6.87
C HIS A 3 0.85 5.58 6.23
N LEU A 4 1.08 4.68 5.26
CA LEU A 4 -0.01 3.95 4.61
C LEU A 4 -0.58 2.84 5.48
N ASP A 5 0.29 2.07 6.13
CA ASP A 5 -0.09 0.86 6.85
C ASP A 5 0.96 0.42 7.87
N GLU A 6 0.55 -0.36 8.86
CA GLU A 6 1.42 -1.03 9.82
C GLU A 6 0.69 -2.20 10.48
N TYR A 7 1.40 -3.24 10.85
CA TYR A 7 0.85 -4.39 11.56
C TYR A 7 0.36 -4.02 12.96
N VAL A 8 -0.80 -4.55 13.34
CA VAL A 8 -1.31 -4.44 14.72
C VAL A 8 -0.49 -5.34 15.63
N GLY A 9 0.03 -4.77 16.72
CA GLY A 9 0.84 -5.48 17.71
C GLY A 9 2.35 -5.43 17.44
N ILE A 10 2.81 -4.99 16.27
CA ILE A 10 4.23 -4.98 15.94
C ILE A 10 4.99 -3.91 16.75
N SER A 11 6.15 -4.32 17.29
CA SER A 11 7.10 -3.40 17.88
C SER A 11 7.83 -2.59 16.79
N GLU A 12 8.10 -1.32 17.07
CA GLU A 12 8.94 -0.48 16.21
C GLU A 12 10.36 -1.05 16.01
N GLU A 13 10.85 -1.84 16.96
CA GLU A 13 12.17 -2.46 16.86
C GLU A 13 12.19 -3.71 15.97
N HIS A 14 11.01 -4.25 15.63
CA HIS A 14 10.91 -5.44 14.81
C HIS A 14 11.39 -5.16 13.38
N PRO A 15 12.19 -6.04 12.75
CA PRO A 15 12.69 -5.83 11.38
C PRO A 15 11.59 -5.61 10.33
N ALA A 16 10.42 -6.24 10.50
CA ALA A 16 9.28 -6.12 9.60
C ALA A 16 8.42 -4.86 9.84
N SER A 17 8.71 -4.03 10.85
CA SER A 17 7.94 -2.80 11.07
C SER A 17 8.15 -1.81 9.94
N PHE A 18 7.05 -1.40 9.29
CA PHE A 18 7.09 -0.33 8.29
C PHE A 18 7.41 1.03 8.90
N LYS A 19 7.05 1.26 10.16
CA LYS A 19 7.47 2.45 10.91
C LYS A 19 8.99 2.51 11.02
N LYS A 20 9.65 1.39 11.36
CA LYS A 20 11.11 1.28 11.38
C LYS A 20 11.70 1.52 9.99
N TYR A 21 11.18 0.82 9.00
CA TYR A 21 11.62 0.95 7.61
C TYR A 21 11.57 2.41 7.13
N LEU A 22 10.46 3.11 7.36
CA LEU A 22 10.32 4.51 6.97
C LEU A 22 11.28 5.44 7.73
N LYS A 23 11.50 5.20 9.03
CA LYS A 23 12.46 5.99 9.80
C LYS A 23 13.86 5.84 9.24
N GLU A 24 14.34 4.61 9.05
CA GLU A 24 15.70 4.33 8.60
C GLU A 24 15.94 4.70 7.14
N ARG A 25 14.99 4.40 6.24
CA ARG A 25 15.19 4.53 4.81
C ARG A 25 14.73 5.87 4.22
N PHE A 26 13.91 6.63 4.93
CA PHE A 26 13.35 7.86 4.41
C PHE A 26 13.46 9.02 5.39
N ILE A 27 12.91 8.91 6.60
CA ILE A 27 12.77 10.05 7.52
C ILE A 27 14.12 10.59 7.96
N HIS A 28 15.05 9.71 8.34
CA HIS A 28 16.40 10.10 8.77
C HIS A 28 17.27 10.64 7.63
N ILE A 29 16.86 10.44 6.37
CA ILE A 29 17.58 10.94 5.20
C ILE A 29 16.99 12.26 4.71
N VAL A 30 15.65 12.31 4.60
CA VAL A 30 14.93 13.43 3.99
C VAL A 30 14.56 14.51 5.01
N HIS A 31 14.49 14.17 6.30
CA HIS A 31 14.11 15.07 7.40
C HIS A 31 12.81 15.84 7.15
N PRO A 32 11.67 15.15 6.86
CA PRO A 32 10.39 15.81 6.65
C PRO A 32 10.00 16.59 7.92
N GLY A 33 9.47 17.82 7.74
CA GLY A 33 9.18 18.70 8.86
C GLY A 33 8.14 18.17 9.85
N LYS A 34 7.14 17.42 9.36
CA LYS A 34 6.13 16.71 10.20
C LYS A 34 5.81 15.37 9.60
N TYR A 35 5.72 14.36 10.44
CA TYR A 35 5.29 13.03 10.05
C TYR A 35 4.41 12.37 11.12
N HIS A 36 3.48 11.57 10.68
CA HIS A 36 2.51 10.86 11.52
C HIS A 36 2.57 9.38 11.14
N LEU A 37 3.25 8.60 11.97
CA LEU A 37 3.42 7.16 11.79
C LEU A 37 2.38 6.41 12.61
N ILE A 38 1.96 5.28 12.10
CA ILE A 38 1.13 4.33 12.83
C ILE A 38 2.00 3.69 13.92
N ASP A 39 1.48 3.58 15.12
CA ASP A 39 2.10 2.83 16.20
C ASP A 39 1.40 1.49 16.32
N GLY A 40 2.06 0.42 15.89
CA GLY A 40 1.50 -0.93 15.88
C GLY A 40 1.15 -1.45 17.28
N GLN A 41 1.81 -0.98 18.32
CA GLN A 41 1.57 -1.38 19.71
C GLN A 41 0.49 -0.55 20.42
N ALA A 42 0.08 0.57 19.83
CA ALA A 42 -0.98 1.40 20.39
C ALA A 42 -2.37 0.78 20.12
N ASN A 43 -3.40 1.29 20.80
CA ASN A 43 -4.79 0.91 20.51
C ASN A 43 -5.13 1.30 19.06
N PRO A 44 -5.58 0.35 18.20
CA PRO A 44 -5.85 0.61 16.79
C PRO A 44 -6.92 1.68 16.57
N GLU A 45 -8.01 1.65 17.32
CA GLU A 45 -9.13 2.60 17.17
C GLU A 45 -8.71 4.03 17.54
N GLU A 46 -7.94 4.20 18.61
CA GLU A 46 -7.40 5.52 18.99
C GLU A 46 -6.41 6.03 17.95
N THR A 47 -5.56 5.16 17.41
CA THR A 47 -4.61 5.48 16.35
C THR A 47 -5.33 5.93 15.09
N ILE A 48 -6.36 5.19 14.65
CA ILE A 48 -7.19 5.51 13.50
C ILE A 48 -7.90 6.86 13.70
N ALA A 49 -8.52 7.07 14.86
CA ALA A 49 -9.23 8.33 15.17
C ALA A 49 -8.29 9.53 15.08
N LYS A 50 -7.09 9.43 15.67
CA LYS A 50 -6.07 10.47 15.65
C LYS A 50 -5.60 10.79 14.23
N LEU A 51 -5.23 9.76 13.45
CA LEU A 51 -4.75 9.94 12.08
C LEU A 51 -5.84 10.48 11.16
N THR A 52 -7.07 10.02 11.32
CA THR A 52 -8.24 10.53 10.58
C THR A 52 -8.47 12.01 10.84
N ALA A 53 -8.42 12.45 12.10
CA ALA A 53 -8.55 13.87 12.45
C ALA A 53 -7.47 14.72 11.80
N LEU A 54 -6.21 14.26 11.82
CA LEU A 54 -5.10 14.98 11.20
C LEU A 54 -5.20 15.03 9.66
N LEU A 55 -5.71 13.96 9.03
CA LEU A 55 -5.94 13.92 7.58
C LEU A 55 -7.12 14.77 7.12
N ALA A 56 -8.09 15.04 8.01
CA ALA A 56 -9.22 15.92 7.70
C ALA A 56 -8.81 17.39 7.54
N GLU A 57 -7.68 17.80 8.13
CA GLU A 57 -7.20 19.18 8.06
C GLU A 57 -6.68 19.58 6.68
N LYS A 58 -6.11 18.66 5.92
CA LYS A 58 -5.48 18.92 4.62
C LYS A 58 -5.54 17.71 3.70
N LYS A 59 -5.72 17.96 2.41
CA LYS A 59 -5.51 16.94 1.37
C LYS A 59 -4.02 16.55 1.30
N VAL A 60 -3.76 15.29 1.00
CA VAL A 60 -2.42 14.79 0.68
C VAL A 60 -2.08 15.20 -0.75
N ASP A 61 -0.97 15.89 -0.94
CA ASP A 61 -0.54 16.33 -2.28
C ASP A 61 0.04 15.16 -3.08
N LEU A 62 0.83 14.28 -2.43
CA LEU A 62 1.52 13.18 -3.10
C LEU A 62 1.35 11.87 -2.34
N GLY A 63 0.78 10.87 -3.00
CA GLY A 63 0.74 9.49 -2.57
C GLY A 63 1.89 8.70 -3.19
N LEU A 64 2.76 8.12 -2.38
CA LEU A 64 3.76 7.15 -2.82
C LEU A 64 3.28 5.77 -2.40
N ILE A 65 2.92 4.93 -3.35
CA ILE A 65 2.30 3.64 -3.07
C ILE A 65 3.02 2.50 -3.81
N GLY A 66 2.92 1.28 -3.29
CA GLY A 66 3.29 0.06 -3.99
C GLY A 66 2.05 -0.69 -4.51
N ILE A 67 2.28 -1.72 -5.32
CA ILE A 67 1.28 -2.70 -5.72
C ILE A 67 1.77 -4.07 -5.27
N GLY A 68 0.93 -4.79 -4.50
CA GLY A 68 1.24 -6.14 -4.04
C GLY A 68 1.24 -7.19 -5.15
N GLU A 69 1.62 -8.43 -4.84
CA GLU A 69 1.67 -9.53 -5.83
C GLU A 69 0.28 -9.93 -6.32
N ASN A 70 -0.75 -9.79 -5.46
CA ASN A 70 -2.16 -9.97 -5.81
C ASN A 70 -2.85 -8.66 -6.22
N ALA A 71 -2.07 -7.64 -6.59
CA ALA A 71 -2.51 -6.30 -6.98
C ALA A 71 -3.19 -5.48 -5.87
N HIS A 72 -3.01 -5.81 -4.59
CA HIS A 72 -3.47 -4.95 -3.49
C HIS A 72 -2.73 -3.60 -3.47
N ILE A 73 -3.36 -2.58 -2.91
CA ILE A 73 -2.77 -1.28 -2.59
C ILE A 73 -2.91 -1.01 -1.09
N ALA A 74 -1.82 -0.69 -0.39
CA ALA A 74 -1.71 -0.81 1.05
C ALA A 74 -2.18 -2.23 1.47
N PHE A 75 -2.81 -2.44 2.62
CA PHE A 75 -3.40 -3.74 2.94
C PHE A 75 -4.88 -3.88 2.52
N ASN A 76 -5.25 -3.31 1.36
CA ASN A 76 -6.56 -3.54 0.77
C ASN A 76 -6.49 -4.72 -0.20
N ASP A 77 -6.53 -5.94 0.38
CA ASP A 77 -6.53 -7.21 -0.36
C ASP A 77 -7.84 -7.43 -1.16
N PRO A 78 -7.80 -8.23 -2.24
CA PRO A 78 -9.01 -8.67 -2.95
C PRO A 78 -9.98 -9.50 -2.08
N PRO A 79 -11.30 -9.29 -2.18
CA PRO A 79 -11.99 -8.18 -2.85
C PRO A 79 -11.93 -6.89 -2.00
N ALA A 80 -11.33 -5.83 -2.53
CA ALA A 80 -11.17 -4.59 -1.80
C ALA A 80 -12.45 -3.76 -1.75
N ASP A 81 -12.71 -3.09 -0.64
CA ASP A 81 -13.81 -2.11 -0.55
C ASP A 81 -13.35 -0.74 -1.08
N PHE A 82 -13.82 -0.38 -2.28
CA PHE A 82 -13.53 0.90 -2.91
C PHE A 82 -14.33 2.07 -2.37
N ASN A 83 -15.41 1.78 -1.62
CA ASN A 83 -16.36 2.77 -1.14
C ASN A 83 -16.24 3.06 0.36
N ASP A 84 -15.28 2.44 1.05
CA ASP A 84 -15.03 2.71 2.47
C ASP A 84 -14.60 4.16 2.67
N ALA A 85 -15.47 4.99 3.21
CA ALA A 85 -15.24 6.43 3.40
C ALA A 85 -14.31 6.76 4.57
N ARG A 86 -13.91 5.79 5.39
CA ARG A 86 -12.93 5.99 6.48
C ARG A 86 -11.57 6.34 5.90
N ALA A 87 -10.74 7.03 6.67
CA ALA A 87 -9.36 7.28 6.26
C ALA A 87 -8.48 6.03 6.46
N TYR A 88 -8.65 5.37 7.60
CA TYR A 88 -7.97 4.12 7.97
C TYR A 88 -8.97 3.11 8.52
N LYS A 89 -8.59 1.85 8.46
CA LYS A 89 -9.33 0.72 9.04
C LYS A 89 -8.37 -0.34 9.55
N VAL A 90 -8.82 -1.16 10.49
CA VAL A 90 -8.18 -2.45 10.78
C VAL A 90 -8.61 -3.43 9.71
N VAL A 91 -7.68 -4.22 9.20
CA VAL A 91 -7.92 -5.29 8.23
C VAL A 91 -7.34 -6.60 8.75
N ASP A 92 -8.03 -7.69 8.49
CA ASP A 92 -7.46 -9.03 8.63
C ASP A 92 -6.63 -9.35 7.39
N LEU A 93 -5.41 -9.84 7.59
CA LEU A 93 -4.51 -10.14 6.49
C LEU A 93 -4.88 -11.48 5.86
N SER A 94 -4.97 -11.51 4.54
CA SER A 94 -5.22 -12.74 3.81
C SER A 94 -4.04 -13.71 3.88
N ALA A 95 -4.31 -15.00 3.72
CA ALA A 95 -3.26 -16.02 3.62
C ALA A 95 -2.25 -15.69 2.50
N THR A 96 -2.71 -15.10 1.39
CA THR A 96 -1.84 -14.67 0.28
C THR A 96 -0.91 -13.53 0.71
N CYS A 97 -1.43 -12.55 1.46
CA CYS A 97 -0.62 -11.46 1.99
C CYS A 97 0.44 -11.97 2.98
N ILE A 98 0.06 -12.87 3.88
CA ILE A 98 1.00 -13.49 4.84
C ILE A 98 2.06 -14.29 4.08
N ALA A 99 1.67 -15.10 3.09
CA ALA A 99 2.62 -15.86 2.27
C ALA A 99 3.61 -14.96 1.51
N GLN A 100 3.16 -13.82 0.97
CA GLN A 100 4.06 -12.84 0.35
C GLN A 100 5.12 -12.34 1.34
N GLN A 101 4.72 -12.01 2.57
CA GLN A 101 5.63 -11.50 3.59
C GLN A 101 6.67 -12.53 4.05
N LEU A 102 6.27 -13.80 4.12
CA LEU A 102 7.19 -14.91 4.36
C LEU A 102 8.19 -15.08 3.21
N HIS A 103 7.71 -14.99 1.98
CA HIS A 103 8.56 -15.06 0.78
C HIS A 103 9.55 -13.88 0.70
N GLU A 104 9.13 -12.70 1.12
CA GLU A 104 9.98 -11.50 1.22
C GLU A 104 10.97 -11.57 2.41
N GLY A 105 10.86 -12.58 3.28
CA GLY A 105 11.77 -12.83 4.40
C GLY A 105 11.55 -11.93 5.63
N TRP A 106 10.38 -11.31 5.74
CA TRP A 106 10.03 -10.46 6.88
C TRP A 106 9.75 -11.25 8.16
N PHE A 107 9.24 -12.48 8.04
CA PHE A 107 8.99 -13.41 9.12
C PHE A 107 9.59 -14.77 8.78
N LYS A 108 9.97 -15.55 9.80
CA LYS A 108 10.57 -16.88 9.59
C LYS A 108 9.53 -17.92 9.23
N ASP A 109 8.37 -17.84 9.87
CA ASP A 109 7.24 -18.73 9.65
C ASP A 109 5.91 -18.05 10.00
N GLU A 110 4.79 -18.71 9.70
CA GLU A 110 3.44 -18.17 9.92
C GLU A 110 3.14 -17.84 11.39
N SER A 111 3.79 -18.49 12.34
CA SER A 111 3.53 -18.26 13.77
C SER A 111 4.10 -16.93 14.26
N GLU A 112 5.06 -16.36 13.54
CA GLU A 112 5.61 -15.04 13.80
C GLU A 112 4.86 -13.93 13.04
N ALA A 113 4.04 -14.28 12.03
CA ALA A 113 3.33 -13.32 11.22
C ALA A 113 2.16 -12.67 11.98
N TYR A 114 1.94 -11.40 11.72
CA TYR A 114 0.78 -10.68 12.27
C TYR A 114 -0.45 -10.94 11.41
N ASN A 115 -1.60 -11.09 12.05
CA ASN A 115 -2.87 -11.39 11.37
C ASN A 115 -3.67 -10.15 11.02
N GLN A 116 -3.34 -9.01 11.60
CA GLN A 116 -4.06 -7.75 11.41
C GLN A 116 -3.11 -6.59 11.12
N ALA A 117 -3.61 -5.62 10.37
CA ALA A 117 -2.93 -4.37 10.12
C ALA A 117 -3.89 -3.19 10.18
N ILE A 118 -3.37 -1.99 10.49
CA ILE A 118 -4.05 -0.72 10.22
C ILE A 118 -3.66 -0.32 8.81
N SER A 119 -4.63 -0.10 7.94
CA SER A 119 -4.41 0.27 6.55
C SER A 119 -5.19 1.52 6.15
N MET A 120 -4.58 2.40 5.36
CA MET A 120 -5.29 3.46 4.67
C MET A 120 -6.25 2.83 3.66
N THR A 121 -7.48 3.35 3.57
CA THR A 121 -8.50 2.82 2.66
C THR A 121 -8.21 3.19 1.21
N CYS A 122 -8.79 2.42 0.28
CA CYS A 122 -8.70 2.72 -1.15
C CYS A 122 -9.20 4.13 -1.47
N SER A 123 -10.35 4.53 -0.93
CA SER A 123 -10.91 5.87 -1.16
C SER A 123 -9.99 6.97 -0.65
N LYS A 124 -9.33 6.75 0.49
CA LYS A 124 -8.40 7.76 1.04
C LYS A 124 -7.10 7.86 0.25
N ILE A 125 -6.58 6.76 -0.29
CA ILE A 125 -5.45 6.77 -1.22
C ILE A 125 -5.82 7.57 -2.48
N MET A 126 -7.02 7.34 -3.03
CA MET A 126 -7.52 8.03 -4.23
C MET A 126 -7.81 9.51 -4.02
N ASP A 127 -7.88 10.00 -2.79
CA ASP A 127 -8.00 11.44 -2.46
C ASP A 127 -6.69 12.23 -2.62
N CYS A 128 -5.54 11.57 -2.82
CA CYS A 128 -4.28 12.24 -3.10
C CYS A 128 -4.39 13.07 -4.37
N LYS A 129 -3.68 14.20 -4.47
CA LYS A 129 -3.69 14.99 -5.72
C LYS A 129 -2.92 14.30 -6.83
N THR A 130 -1.75 13.75 -6.50
CA THR A 130 -0.88 12.99 -7.39
C THR A 130 -0.55 11.65 -6.74
N ILE A 131 -0.55 10.58 -7.52
CA ILE A 131 -0.10 9.26 -7.05
C ILE A 131 1.09 8.82 -7.90
N ILE A 132 2.14 8.39 -7.23
CA ILE A 132 3.29 7.71 -7.86
C ILE A 132 3.39 6.30 -7.27
N SER A 133 3.37 5.31 -8.16
CA SER A 133 3.55 3.91 -7.79
C SER A 133 4.81 3.36 -8.44
N VAL A 134 5.70 2.75 -7.65
CA VAL A 134 6.93 2.13 -8.15
C VAL A 134 6.84 0.63 -7.90
N VAL A 135 6.82 -0.15 -8.98
CA VAL A 135 6.51 -1.59 -8.96
C VAL A 135 7.58 -2.37 -9.73
N PRO A 136 8.75 -2.60 -9.15
CA PRO A 136 9.81 -3.39 -9.78
C PRO A 136 9.61 -4.89 -9.55
N TYR A 137 10.41 -5.69 -10.27
CA TYR A 137 10.63 -7.12 -10.13
C TYR A 137 9.57 -8.01 -10.78
N ALA A 138 10.03 -9.17 -11.27
CA ALA A 138 9.23 -10.17 -12.00
C ALA A 138 8.02 -10.71 -11.20
N VAL A 139 8.12 -10.79 -9.88
CA VAL A 139 6.99 -11.24 -9.01
C VAL A 139 5.76 -10.35 -9.13
N LYS A 140 5.91 -9.10 -9.60
CA LYS A 140 4.82 -8.13 -9.80
C LYS A 140 4.24 -8.18 -11.22
N ALA A 141 4.79 -8.99 -12.13
CA ALA A 141 4.42 -8.96 -13.54
C ALA A 141 2.93 -9.27 -13.77
N LYS A 142 2.38 -10.26 -13.04
CA LYS A 142 0.94 -10.56 -13.14
C LYS A 142 0.09 -9.41 -12.63
N ALA A 143 0.41 -8.84 -11.47
CA ALA A 143 -0.32 -7.72 -10.89
C ALA A 143 -0.33 -6.50 -11.83
N ILE A 144 0.79 -6.18 -12.46
CA ILE A 144 0.87 -5.09 -13.45
C ILE A 144 0.05 -5.41 -14.70
N ALA A 145 0.16 -6.62 -15.26
CA ALA A 145 -0.63 -7.00 -16.43
C ALA A 145 -2.13 -6.91 -16.14
N ASP A 146 -2.59 -7.46 -15.03
CA ASP A 146 -4.00 -7.42 -14.63
C ASP A 146 -4.46 -5.95 -14.39
N THR A 147 -3.64 -5.14 -13.71
CA THR A 147 -3.94 -3.73 -13.46
C THR A 147 -4.16 -2.95 -14.74
N LEU A 148 -3.32 -3.15 -15.76
CA LEU A 148 -3.39 -2.39 -17.01
C LEU A 148 -4.47 -2.92 -17.98
N THR A 149 -4.71 -4.24 -18.01
CA THR A 149 -5.59 -4.87 -19.01
C THR A 149 -7.02 -5.08 -18.56
N MET A 150 -7.27 -5.35 -17.28
CA MET A 150 -8.62 -5.60 -16.78
C MET A 150 -9.41 -4.30 -16.61
N SER A 151 -10.72 -4.34 -16.72
CA SER A 151 -11.61 -3.26 -16.28
C SER A 151 -11.48 -3.05 -14.77
N GLU A 152 -11.90 -1.89 -14.26
CA GLU A 152 -11.92 -1.62 -12.82
C GLU A 152 -12.69 -2.73 -12.10
N THR A 153 -12.05 -3.38 -11.14
CA THR A 153 -12.63 -4.43 -10.32
C THR A 153 -11.93 -4.51 -8.96
N ASN A 154 -12.69 -4.80 -7.92
CA ASN A 154 -12.17 -4.95 -6.57
C ASN A 154 -11.40 -6.28 -6.37
N GLU A 155 -11.53 -7.23 -7.29
CA GLU A 155 -10.71 -8.45 -7.33
C GLU A 155 -9.25 -8.18 -7.77
N VAL A 156 -9.00 -7.00 -8.36
CA VAL A 156 -7.67 -6.48 -8.71
C VAL A 156 -7.61 -5.02 -8.26
N PRO A 157 -7.37 -4.77 -6.97
CA PRO A 157 -7.54 -3.45 -6.37
C PRO A 157 -6.76 -2.32 -7.06
N ALA A 158 -5.57 -2.60 -7.57
CA ALA A 158 -4.77 -1.63 -8.31
C ALA A 158 -5.44 -1.11 -9.59
N THR A 159 -6.47 -1.81 -10.13
CA THR A 159 -7.25 -1.30 -11.27
C THR A 159 -7.97 0.01 -10.96
N LEU A 160 -8.23 0.30 -9.68
CA LEU A 160 -8.82 1.55 -9.21
C LEU A 160 -7.95 2.76 -9.60
N LEU A 161 -6.64 2.60 -9.65
CA LEU A 161 -5.70 3.68 -9.99
C LEU A 161 -5.96 4.28 -11.38
N LYS A 162 -6.52 3.52 -12.32
CA LYS A 162 -6.90 4.01 -13.66
C LYS A 162 -7.96 5.12 -13.64
N ARG A 163 -8.72 5.24 -12.56
CA ARG A 163 -9.71 6.31 -12.36
C ARG A 163 -9.08 7.59 -11.82
N HIS A 164 -7.87 7.54 -11.31
CA HIS A 164 -7.21 8.71 -10.74
C HIS A 164 -6.74 9.67 -11.84
N ALA A 165 -6.98 10.97 -11.65
CA ALA A 165 -6.69 12.00 -12.66
C ALA A 165 -5.18 12.23 -12.88
N ASP A 166 -4.35 11.95 -11.87
CA ASP A 166 -2.90 12.17 -11.92
C ASP A 166 -2.17 11.01 -11.22
N VAL A 167 -1.97 9.92 -11.96
CA VAL A 167 -1.25 8.73 -11.50
C VAL A 167 -0.14 8.36 -12.47
N THR A 168 1.03 8.05 -11.91
CA THR A 168 2.15 7.50 -12.68
C THR A 168 2.59 6.18 -12.04
N VAL A 169 2.67 5.13 -12.85
CA VAL A 169 3.19 3.81 -12.43
C VAL A 169 4.54 3.56 -13.11
N TYR A 170 5.58 3.42 -12.32
CA TYR A 170 6.91 3.08 -12.79
C TYR A 170 7.12 1.56 -12.70
N CYS A 171 7.36 0.93 -13.83
CA CYS A 171 7.66 -0.48 -13.98
C CYS A 171 9.07 -0.67 -14.53
N ASP A 172 9.73 -1.75 -14.14
CA ASP A 172 10.93 -2.23 -14.84
C ASP A 172 10.55 -3.25 -15.93
N LYS A 173 11.57 -3.75 -16.65
CA LYS A 173 11.36 -4.73 -17.72
C LYS A 173 10.76 -6.03 -17.20
N ASP A 174 11.09 -6.40 -15.96
CA ASP A 174 10.67 -7.66 -15.37
C ASP A 174 9.22 -7.58 -14.92
N SER A 175 8.83 -6.52 -14.23
CA SER A 175 7.44 -6.31 -13.81
C SER A 175 6.49 -5.99 -14.99
N ALA A 176 7.01 -5.44 -16.10
CA ALA A 176 6.24 -5.22 -17.32
C ALA A 176 6.25 -6.43 -18.29
N SER A 177 6.93 -7.53 -17.97
CA SER A 177 7.19 -8.64 -18.89
C SER A 177 5.94 -9.36 -19.45
N LEU A 178 4.83 -9.30 -18.74
CA LEU A 178 3.56 -9.89 -19.17
C LEU A 178 2.63 -8.89 -19.87
N VAL A 179 3.05 -7.64 -20.03
CA VAL A 179 2.27 -6.59 -20.71
C VAL A 179 2.69 -6.50 -22.17
N SER A 180 1.73 -6.59 -23.09
CA SER A 180 2.04 -6.43 -24.52
C SER A 180 2.47 -4.99 -24.83
N LYS A 181 3.30 -4.84 -25.87
CA LYS A 181 3.73 -3.52 -26.32
C LYS A 181 2.54 -2.61 -26.67
N GLU A 182 1.51 -3.18 -27.30
CA GLU A 182 0.29 -2.42 -27.64
C GLU A 182 -0.39 -1.83 -26.41
N VAL A 183 -0.39 -2.55 -25.28
CA VAL A 183 -0.95 -2.05 -24.02
C VAL A 183 -0.04 -0.98 -23.42
N LEU A 184 1.28 -1.20 -23.40
CA LEU A 184 2.24 -0.21 -22.88
C LEU A 184 2.14 1.11 -23.66
N ASP A 185 2.04 1.05 -25.00
CA ASP A 185 1.94 2.25 -25.86
C ASP A 185 0.66 3.08 -25.60
N LYS A 186 -0.37 2.51 -24.94
CA LYS A 186 -1.58 3.26 -24.53
C LYS A 186 -1.41 4.07 -23.24
N PHE A 187 -0.41 3.72 -22.41
CA PHE A 187 -0.16 4.35 -21.10
C PHE A 187 1.17 5.12 -21.05
N ALA A 188 1.96 5.11 -22.13
CA ALA A 188 3.26 5.76 -22.23
C ALA A 188 3.15 7.29 -22.49
#